data_d875d22f7f436931698d6838884e04f8
#
_entry.id   d875d22f7f436931698d6838884e04f8
#
_cell.length_a   1.000
_cell.length_b   1.000
_cell.length_c   1.000
_cell.angle_alpha   90.00
_cell.angle_beta   90.00
_cell.angle_gamma   90.00
#
_symmetry.space_group_name_H-M   'P 1'
#
loop_
_entity.id
_entity.type
_entity.pdbx_description
1 polymer ?
#
loop_
_entity_poly.entity_id
_entity_poly.type
_entity_poly.pdbx_seq_one_letter_code
_entity_poly.pdbx_strand_id
1 'polypeptide(L)'
;MITKPVLAGAVILASAMSGMPDMALAQTEPEKVEAAPGGAPAVYKPPLRGAPGGRVGGASRGITTSSTPLPTIELIAPGDHAGLTASATPTLYFSTSGAVTYPTQFTISAPLRPQPVLEVTIPSPSAAGIYALRLGDYRARLEPGIIYTWSVSVIVDPKAWSRNVVASAAILRAGPDPASEPAIRAASPTRRAGLLAQAGLWYDAVAAAADSQALDRHAALDALMVQVGLAELARSDQMRAGPLR
;
A
#
# COMPACT_ATOMS: atom_id res chain seq x y z
N MET A 1 -70.79 33.02 -46.13
CA MET A 1 -72.14 32.70 -45.69
C MET A 1 -72.03 32.20 -44.28
N ILE A 2 -72.24 33.10 -43.28
CA ILE A 2 -73.53 33.27 -42.62
C ILE A 2 -73.99 31.92 -42.01
N THR A 3 -73.97 31.66 -40.71
CA THR A 3 -74.63 32.35 -39.61
C THR A 3 -74.26 31.73 -38.23
N LYS A 4 -74.17 32.62 -37.23
CA LYS A 4 -74.47 32.36 -35.79
C LYS A 4 -75.96 32.30 -35.60
N PRO A 5 -76.59 32.12 -34.41
CA PRO A 5 -76.14 31.83 -33.03
C PRO A 5 -77.10 30.81 -32.35
N VAL A 6 -76.98 30.55 -31.01
CA VAL A 6 -78.02 30.83 -30.00
C VAL A 6 -77.62 30.33 -28.61
N LEU A 7 -77.75 31.19 -27.67
CA LEU A 7 -77.69 31.06 -26.19
C LEU A 7 -78.80 30.16 -25.61
N ALA A 8 -78.48 29.62 -24.45
CA ALA A 8 -79.30 29.55 -23.21
C ALA A 8 -78.64 28.43 -22.31
N GLY A 9 -78.45 28.55 -21.07
CA GLY A 9 -79.07 29.35 -20.01
C GLY A 9 -78.69 28.66 -18.69
N ALA A 10 -78.47 29.41 -17.69
CA ALA A 10 -78.04 29.09 -16.33
C ALA A 10 -78.78 27.93 -15.61
N VAL A 11 -78.07 27.28 -14.67
CA VAL A 11 -78.59 27.15 -13.28
C VAL A 11 -77.41 26.89 -12.35
N ILE A 12 -77.30 27.73 -11.34
CA ILE A 12 -76.40 27.67 -10.19
C ILE A 12 -76.96 26.62 -9.20
N LEU A 13 -76.13 25.67 -8.74
CA LEU A 13 -76.35 25.04 -7.46
C LEU A 13 -75.03 24.95 -6.70
N ALA A 14 -74.93 25.78 -5.66
CA ALA A 14 -73.90 25.74 -4.67
C ALA A 14 -74.15 24.52 -3.76
N SER A 15 -73.10 23.70 -3.60
CA SER A 15 -72.98 22.75 -2.49
C SER A 15 -71.60 22.85 -1.90
N ALA A 16 -71.55 23.40 -0.71
CA ALA A 16 -70.40 23.40 0.17
C ALA A 16 -70.08 21.98 0.60
N MET A 17 -68.86 21.52 0.37
CA MET A 17 -68.31 20.41 1.11
C MET A 17 -66.89 20.72 1.53
N SER A 18 -66.76 20.70 2.81
CA SER A 18 -65.68 20.77 3.76
C SER A 18 -64.31 20.37 3.27
N GLY A 19 -63.34 21.17 3.69
CA GLY A 19 -61.92 20.95 3.48
C GLY A 19 -61.37 19.62 4.03
N MET A 20 -60.56 19.01 3.21
CA MET A 20 -59.52 18.12 3.66
C MET A 20 -58.19 18.76 3.40
N PRO A 21 -57.25 18.77 4.36
CA PRO A 21 -55.91 19.26 4.09
C PRO A 21 -55.19 18.27 3.16
N ASP A 22 -54.72 18.77 2.07
CA ASP A 22 -53.81 18.11 1.15
C ASP A 22 -52.54 17.79 1.93
N MET A 23 -52.38 16.51 2.32
CA MET A 23 -51.13 15.99 2.85
C MET A 23 -50.14 15.89 1.67
N ALA A 24 -49.43 16.98 1.44
CA ALA A 24 -48.26 16.96 0.61
C ALA A 24 -47.30 15.88 1.17
N LEU A 25 -47.21 14.74 0.47
CA LEU A 25 -46.13 13.78 0.66
C LEU A 25 -44.81 14.50 0.37
N ALA A 26 -44.17 14.96 1.43
CA ALA A 26 -42.79 15.41 1.38
C ALA A 26 -41.96 14.21 0.87
N GLN A 27 -41.61 14.25 -0.39
CA GLN A 27 -40.56 13.41 -0.94
C GLN A 27 -39.28 13.85 -0.24
N THR A 28 -38.90 13.10 0.79
CA THR A 28 -37.57 13.16 1.38
C THR A 28 -36.61 12.76 0.27
N GLU A 29 -35.91 13.73 -0.33
CA GLU A 29 -34.73 13.45 -1.12
C GLU A 29 -33.81 12.54 -0.26
N PRO A 30 -33.21 11.49 -0.85
CA PRO A 30 -32.25 10.69 -0.12
C PRO A 30 -31.10 11.61 0.30
N GLU A 31 -31.03 11.84 1.60
CA GLU A 31 -29.93 12.54 2.25
C GLU A 31 -28.64 11.91 1.73
N LYS A 32 -27.88 12.71 0.97
CA LYS A 32 -26.55 12.34 0.49
C LYS A 32 -25.72 12.09 1.73
N VAL A 33 -25.59 10.81 2.10
CA VAL A 33 -24.71 10.37 3.18
C VAL A 33 -23.32 10.83 2.77
N GLU A 34 -22.93 11.96 3.31
CA GLU A 34 -21.57 12.47 3.24
C GLU A 34 -20.70 11.43 3.95
N ALA A 35 -19.95 10.67 3.14
CA ALA A 35 -19.05 9.65 3.65
C ALA A 35 -18.12 10.30 4.67
N ALA A 36 -18.18 9.80 5.90
CA ALA A 36 -17.31 10.22 6.99
C ALA A 36 -15.83 10.29 6.54
N PRO A 37 -15.02 11.23 7.07
CA PRO A 37 -13.63 11.44 6.65
C PRO A 37 -12.65 10.35 7.05
N GLY A 38 -13.11 9.14 7.34
CA GLY A 38 -12.33 7.93 7.53
C GLY A 38 -12.41 7.11 6.25
N GLY A 39 -11.40 7.19 5.38
CA GLY A 39 -11.33 6.37 4.16
C GLY A 39 -11.43 4.89 4.51
N ALA A 40 -12.17 4.11 3.70
CA ALA A 40 -12.22 2.66 3.84
C ALA A 40 -10.79 2.10 3.92
N PRO A 41 -10.53 1.07 4.77
CA PRO A 41 -9.20 0.50 4.91
C PRO A 41 -8.66 0.06 3.55
N ALA A 42 -7.38 0.31 3.32
CA ALA A 42 -6.72 -0.08 2.07
C ALA A 42 -6.81 -1.61 1.91
N VAL A 43 -7.46 -2.06 0.83
CA VAL A 43 -7.57 -3.49 0.48
C VAL A 43 -6.59 -3.77 -0.65
N TYR A 44 -5.59 -4.59 -0.36
CA TYR A 44 -4.62 -5.04 -1.36
C TYR A 44 -5.20 -6.16 -2.20
N LYS A 45 -5.09 -6.02 -3.52
CA LYS A 45 -5.44 -7.06 -4.48
C LYS A 45 -4.16 -7.61 -5.12
N PRO A 46 -3.69 -8.79 -4.70
CA PRO A 46 -2.48 -9.36 -5.25
C PRO A 46 -2.64 -9.67 -6.74
N PRO A 47 -1.56 -9.56 -7.53
CA PRO A 47 -1.58 -10.00 -8.91
C PRO A 47 -1.76 -11.52 -8.99
N LEU A 48 -2.41 -12.01 -10.07
CA LEU A 48 -2.72 -13.44 -10.26
C LEU A 48 -1.47 -14.32 -10.49
N ARG A 49 -0.27 -13.74 -10.61
CA ARG A 49 0.99 -14.44 -10.85
C ARG A 49 2.08 -13.88 -9.96
N GLY A 50 2.85 -14.73 -9.32
CA GLY A 50 3.95 -14.31 -8.46
C GLY A 50 5.06 -15.35 -8.37
N ALA A 51 6.27 -14.88 -8.04
CA ALA A 51 7.37 -15.73 -7.63
C ALA A 51 7.45 -15.71 -6.10
N PRO A 52 7.59 -16.84 -5.42
CA PRO A 52 7.78 -16.88 -3.98
C PRO A 52 9.08 -16.17 -3.59
N GLY A 53 9.06 -15.44 -2.48
CA GLY A 53 10.23 -14.78 -1.90
C GLY A 53 10.37 -15.08 -0.41
N GLY A 54 11.58 -15.21 0.06
CA GLY A 54 11.89 -15.37 1.49
C GLY A 54 12.05 -14.03 2.19
N ARG A 55 10.95 -13.34 2.55
CA ARG A 55 11.00 -11.98 3.10
C ARG A 55 11.58 -11.86 4.52
N VAL A 56 11.66 -12.96 5.25
CA VAL A 56 12.20 -12.99 6.61
C VAL A 56 13.62 -13.52 6.58
N GLY A 57 14.57 -12.69 7.01
CA GLY A 57 15.94 -13.11 7.20
C GLY A 57 16.13 -13.69 8.58
N GLY A 58 16.36 -15.01 8.63
CA GLY A 58 16.83 -15.69 9.81
C GLY A 58 18.31 -16.02 9.69
N ALA A 59 19.06 -15.99 10.80
CA ALA A 59 20.37 -16.60 10.82
C ALA A 59 20.22 -18.09 10.56
N SER A 60 21.02 -18.63 9.61
CA SER A 60 21.14 -20.06 9.40
C SER A 60 21.48 -20.73 10.73
N ARG A 61 20.80 -21.83 11.04
CA ARG A 61 20.99 -22.60 12.29
C ARG A 61 22.43 -23.06 12.41
N GLY A 62 23.22 -22.37 13.15
CA GLY A 62 24.57 -22.76 13.46
C GLY A 62 25.44 -21.56 13.79
N ILE A 63 25.69 -21.44 15.05
CA ILE A 63 26.72 -20.68 15.74
C ILE A 63 26.16 -19.56 16.63
N THR A 64 25.83 -19.97 17.82
CA THR A 64 25.82 -19.16 19.02
C THR A 64 27.26 -19.07 19.55
N THR A 65 28.12 -18.30 18.90
CA THR A 65 29.38 -17.85 19.50
C THR A 65 29.30 -16.40 20.00
N SER A 66 28.20 -15.73 19.70
CA SER A 66 27.88 -14.40 20.24
C SER A 66 26.82 -14.55 21.33
N SER A 67 27.06 -13.98 22.50
CA SER A 67 26.10 -13.92 23.60
C SER A 67 24.87 -13.05 23.32
N THR A 68 24.89 -12.30 22.22
CA THR A 68 23.77 -11.42 21.82
C THR A 68 23.14 -11.97 20.54
N PRO A 69 21.81 -12.24 20.54
CA PRO A 69 21.10 -12.65 19.34
C PRO A 69 21.19 -11.58 18.25
N LEU A 70 21.37 -12.00 17.01
CA LEU A 70 21.31 -11.08 15.87
C LEU A 70 19.87 -10.55 15.69
N PRO A 71 19.71 -9.26 15.33
CA PRO A 71 18.39 -8.73 15.05
C PRO A 71 17.76 -9.41 13.84
N THR A 72 16.47 -9.62 13.90
CA THR A 72 15.69 -10.10 12.75
C THR A 72 15.53 -8.97 11.75
N ILE A 73 15.75 -9.27 10.47
CA ILE A 73 15.44 -8.38 9.35
C ILE A 73 14.20 -8.94 8.66
N GLU A 74 13.21 -8.09 8.45
CA GLU A 74 11.99 -8.44 7.75
C GLU A 74 11.65 -7.40 6.67
N LEU A 75 11.43 -7.86 5.44
CA LEU A 75 11.10 -6.97 4.32
C LEU A 75 9.59 -6.68 4.31
N ILE A 76 9.21 -5.43 4.11
CA ILE A 76 7.79 -5.05 3.97
C ILE A 76 7.36 -5.33 2.53
N ALA A 77 7.13 -6.60 2.26
CA ALA A 77 6.82 -7.14 0.95
C ALA A 77 5.89 -8.35 1.06
N PRO A 78 5.14 -8.70 0.00
CA PRO A 78 4.43 -9.97 -0.06
C PRO A 78 5.40 -11.15 0.04
N GLY A 79 4.98 -12.22 0.75
CA GLY A 79 5.84 -13.40 0.96
C GLY A 79 5.65 -14.52 -0.07
N ASP A 80 4.57 -14.49 -0.84
CA ASP A 80 4.10 -15.57 -1.71
C ASP A 80 4.02 -15.17 -3.19
N HIS A 81 4.25 -13.89 -3.51
CA HIS A 81 4.25 -13.39 -4.88
C HIS A 81 5.18 -12.18 -5.04
N ALA A 82 5.47 -11.80 -6.29
CA ALA A 82 6.20 -10.57 -6.57
C ALA A 82 5.27 -9.36 -6.35
N GLY A 83 5.66 -8.44 -5.47
CA GLY A 83 4.97 -7.17 -5.33
C GLY A 83 5.14 -6.32 -6.59
N LEU A 84 4.09 -5.59 -6.99
CA LEU A 84 4.17 -4.70 -8.13
C LEU A 84 4.53 -3.27 -7.72
N THR A 85 5.15 -2.56 -8.66
CA THR A 85 5.38 -1.11 -8.61
C THR A 85 5.24 -0.48 -9.99
N ALA A 86 4.63 0.69 -10.08
CA ALA A 86 4.63 1.50 -11.30
C ALA A 86 5.94 2.29 -11.45
N SER A 87 6.65 2.53 -10.34
CA SER A 87 7.86 3.34 -10.30
C SER A 87 9.07 2.62 -10.90
N ALA A 88 9.88 3.34 -11.66
CA ALA A 88 11.20 2.85 -12.05
C ALA A 88 12.20 2.89 -10.89
N THR A 89 11.95 3.73 -9.90
CA THR A 89 12.80 3.96 -8.73
C THR A 89 11.96 3.93 -7.46
N PRO A 90 11.37 2.76 -7.10
CA PRO A 90 10.50 2.64 -5.94
C PRO A 90 11.24 2.92 -4.62
N THR A 91 10.48 3.23 -3.58
CA THR A 91 10.94 3.15 -2.20
C THR A 91 10.59 1.77 -1.65
N LEU A 92 11.58 1.08 -1.13
CA LEU A 92 11.46 -0.25 -0.50
C LEU A 92 11.60 -0.07 1.01
N TYR A 93 10.91 -0.90 1.77
CA TYR A 93 10.93 -0.79 3.23
C TYR A 93 11.31 -2.13 3.87
N PHE A 94 12.11 -2.06 4.91
CA PHE A 94 12.42 -3.21 5.75
C PHE A 94 12.38 -2.82 7.22
N SER A 95 12.19 -3.79 8.08
CA SER A 95 12.27 -3.61 9.54
C SER A 95 13.44 -4.36 10.13
N THR A 96 13.89 -3.90 11.28
CA THR A 96 14.82 -4.63 12.13
C THR A 96 14.31 -4.65 13.56
N SER A 97 14.48 -5.79 14.25
CA SER A 97 14.07 -5.94 15.65
C SER A 97 15.02 -5.28 16.66
N GLY A 98 16.13 -4.73 16.21
CA GLY A 98 17.12 -4.07 17.04
C GLY A 98 18.23 -3.39 16.25
N ALA A 99 19.20 -2.82 16.95
CA ALA A 99 20.40 -2.25 16.34
C ALA A 99 21.22 -3.33 15.62
N VAL A 100 21.70 -3.00 14.41
CA VAL A 100 22.59 -3.85 13.62
C VAL A 100 24.00 -3.34 13.74
N THR A 101 24.88 -4.12 14.37
CA THR A 101 26.30 -3.77 14.60
C THR A 101 27.24 -4.21 13.49
N TYR A 102 26.72 -4.99 12.55
CA TYR A 102 27.46 -5.51 11.38
C TYR A 102 27.16 -4.69 10.13
N PRO A 103 28.04 -4.74 9.11
CA PRO A 103 27.77 -4.11 7.82
C PRO A 103 26.44 -4.61 7.24
N THR A 104 25.64 -3.69 6.75
CA THR A 104 24.37 -4.01 6.10
C THR A 104 24.49 -3.76 4.60
N GLN A 105 24.11 -4.74 3.80
CA GLN A 105 24.19 -4.67 2.35
C GLN A 105 22.79 -4.69 1.73
N PHE A 106 22.56 -3.83 0.76
CA PHE A 106 21.37 -3.80 -0.07
C PHE A 106 21.71 -4.26 -1.48
N THR A 107 20.97 -5.25 -2.00
CA THR A 107 21.24 -5.85 -3.30
C THR A 107 19.96 -5.92 -4.13
N ILE A 108 20.05 -5.67 -5.43
CA ILE A 108 19.02 -5.94 -6.43
C ILE A 108 19.61 -6.81 -7.51
N SER A 109 19.01 -7.96 -7.74
CA SER A 109 19.43 -8.93 -8.78
C SER A 109 18.32 -9.11 -9.81
N ALA A 110 18.71 -9.28 -11.07
CA ALA A 110 17.83 -9.66 -12.16
C ALA A 110 18.06 -11.12 -12.54
N PRO A 111 17.05 -11.86 -13.02
CA PRO A 111 17.24 -13.21 -13.52
C PRO A 111 18.22 -13.22 -14.69
N LEU A 112 18.97 -14.32 -14.82
CA LEU A 112 19.94 -14.54 -15.89
C LEU A 112 21.09 -13.52 -15.98
N ARG A 113 21.26 -12.68 -14.98
CA ARG A 113 22.43 -11.78 -14.85
C ARG A 113 23.34 -12.30 -13.74
N PRO A 114 24.61 -12.64 -14.05
CA PRO A 114 25.55 -13.14 -13.04
C PRO A 114 25.90 -12.10 -11.97
N GLN A 115 25.85 -10.82 -12.33
CA GLN A 115 26.14 -9.73 -11.43
C GLN A 115 24.84 -9.01 -11.01
N PRO A 116 24.73 -8.56 -9.76
CA PRO A 116 23.62 -7.73 -9.30
C PRO A 116 23.48 -6.46 -10.12
N VAL A 117 22.25 -5.99 -10.29
CA VAL A 117 21.96 -4.66 -10.86
C VAL A 117 22.42 -3.55 -9.90
N LEU A 118 22.33 -3.83 -8.61
CA LEU A 118 22.81 -2.97 -7.53
C LEU A 118 23.32 -3.85 -6.39
N GLU A 119 24.47 -3.49 -5.86
CA GLU A 119 25.02 -4.03 -4.61
C GLU A 119 25.76 -2.90 -3.89
N VAL A 120 25.25 -2.51 -2.73
CA VAL A 120 25.79 -1.38 -1.95
C VAL A 120 25.73 -1.68 -0.45
N THR A 121 26.74 -1.19 0.27
CA THR A 121 26.66 -1.12 1.73
C THR A 121 25.84 0.12 2.12
N ILE A 122 24.84 -0.08 2.95
CA ILE A 122 23.98 0.97 3.48
C ILE A 122 24.31 1.23 4.95
N PRO A 123 23.95 2.39 5.51
CA PRO A 123 24.07 2.66 6.93
C PRO A 123 23.32 1.57 7.72
N SER A 124 24.01 0.94 8.66
CA SER A 124 23.40 -0.10 9.49
C SER A 124 22.38 0.52 10.45
N PRO A 125 21.19 -0.08 10.59
CA PRO A 125 20.17 0.39 11.54
C PRO A 125 20.71 0.51 12.95
N SER A 126 20.53 1.67 13.58
CA SER A 126 21.00 1.94 14.95
C SER A 126 20.00 1.57 16.03
N ALA A 127 18.77 1.20 15.67
CA ALA A 127 17.70 0.83 16.58
C ALA A 127 16.67 -0.07 15.88
N ALA A 128 15.77 -0.67 16.65
CA ALA A 128 14.57 -1.29 16.10
C ALA A 128 13.73 -0.27 15.36
N GLY A 129 13.09 -0.68 14.26
CA GLY A 129 12.25 0.22 13.48
C GLY A 129 12.13 -0.18 12.01
N ILE A 130 11.42 0.67 11.25
CA ILE A 130 11.25 0.56 9.81
C ILE A 130 12.15 1.56 9.10
N TYR A 131 12.85 1.09 8.09
CA TYR A 131 13.82 1.84 7.31
C TYR A 131 13.43 1.86 5.84
N ALA A 132 13.64 3.02 5.19
CA ALA A 132 13.34 3.23 3.79
C ALA A 132 14.60 3.17 2.92
N LEU A 133 14.51 2.46 1.79
CA LEU A 133 15.54 2.38 0.75
C LEU A 133 14.96 2.98 -0.54
N ARG A 134 15.32 4.21 -0.85
CA ARG A 134 14.90 4.88 -2.07
C ARG A 134 15.83 4.48 -3.20
N LEU A 135 15.34 3.70 -4.14
CA LEU A 135 16.17 3.18 -5.24
C LEU A 135 16.80 4.29 -6.07
N GLY A 136 16.14 5.44 -6.17
CA GLY A 136 16.66 6.63 -6.85
C GLY A 136 17.97 7.17 -6.27
N ASP A 137 18.19 7.02 -4.97
CA ASP A 137 19.41 7.50 -4.30
C ASP A 137 20.65 6.70 -4.73
N TYR A 138 20.45 5.48 -5.23
CA TYR A 138 21.51 4.58 -5.71
C TYR A 138 21.65 4.60 -7.24
N ARG A 139 20.96 5.50 -7.96
CA ARG A 139 20.96 5.60 -9.43
C ARG A 139 20.58 4.30 -10.15
N ALA A 140 19.94 3.36 -9.46
CA ALA A 140 19.41 2.14 -10.03
C ALA A 140 17.96 2.33 -10.49
N ARG A 141 17.58 1.60 -11.53
CA ARG A 141 16.23 1.68 -12.11
C ARG A 141 15.74 0.30 -12.49
N LEU A 142 14.47 0.02 -12.23
CA LEU A 142 13.81 -1.19 -12.66
C LEU A 142 13.27 -1.04 -14.08
N GLU A 143 13.55 -2.02 -14.93
CA GLU A 143 12.95 -2.13 -16.26
C GLU A 143 11.57 -2.79 -16.16
N PRO A 144 10.59 -2.43 -17.01
CA PRO A 144 9.27 -3.05 -17.00
C PRO A 144 9.35 -4.54 -17.34
N GLY A 145 8.47 -5.34 -16.72
CA GLY A 145 8.29 -6.76 -17.06
C GLY A 145 9.36 -7.71 -16.55
N ILE A 146 10.40 -7.20 -15.87
CA ILE A 146 11.44 -8.03 -15.25
C ILE A 146 11.12 -8.23 -13.77
N ILE A 147 11.11 -9.48 -13.31
CA ILE A 147 11.01 -9.81 -11.89
C ILE A 147 12.41 -9.72 -11.29
N TYR A 148 12.63 -8.74 -10.44
CA TYR A 148 13.87 -8.61 -9.68
C TYR A 148 13.72 -9.25 -8.30
N THR A 149 14.83 -9.70 -7.74
CA THR A 149 14.94 -10.02 -6.32
C THR A 149 15.72 -8.90 -5.65
N TRP A 150 15.15 -8.31 -4.60
CA TRP A 150 15.87 -7.39 -3.74
C TRP A 150 16.10 -8.01 -2.37
N SER A 151 17.21 -7.68 -1.73
CA SER A 151 17.54 -8.22 -0.42
C SER A 151 18.25 -7.21 0.47
N VAL A 152 18.07 -7.41 1.77
CA VAL A 152 18.84 -6.75 2.83
C VAL A 152 19.59 -7.86 3.57
N SER A 153 20.91 -7.71 3.66
CA SER A 153 21.81 -8.69 4.26
C SER A 153 22.62 -8.06 5.38
N VAL A 154 22.72 -8.74 6.52
CA VAL A 154 23.63 -8.39 7.61
C VAL A 154 24.86 -9.28 7.46
N ILE A 155 26.01 -8.70 7.19
CA ILE A 155 27.26 -9.42 6.88
C ILE A 155 28.00 -9.69 8.18
N VAL A 156 27.71 -10.82 8.79
CA VAL A 156 28.34 -11.26 10.05
C VAL A 156 29.74 -11.81 9.78
N ASP A 157 29.91 -12.56 8.70
CA ASP A 157 31.18 -13.14 8.30
C ASP A 157 31.31 -13.09 6.76
N PRO A 158 32.19 -12.24 6.21
CA PRO A 158 32.37 -12.14 4.77
C PRO A 158 32.99 -13.40 4.13
N LYS A 159 33.56 -14.29 4.92
CA LYS A 159 34.14 -15.58 4.46
C LYS A 159 33.18 -16.76 4.60
N ALA A 160 32.13 -16.61 5.37
CA ALA A 160 31.13 -17.66 5.62
C ALA A 160 29.72 -17.15 5.39
N TRP A 161 29.28 -17.11 4.14
CA TRP A 161 27.97 -16.57 3.70
C TRP A 161 26.78 -17.20 4.46
N SER A 162 26.88 -18.47 4.87
CA SER A 162 25.84 -19.14 5.65
C SER A 162 25.62 -18.55 7.05
N ARG A 163 26.51 -17.69 7.53
CA ARG A 163 26.40 -16.97 8.81
C ARG A 163 25.66 -15.64 8.66
N ASN A 164 25.52 -15.16 7.45
CA ASN A 164 24.87 -13.88 7.20
C ASN A 164 23.36 -14.02 7.34
N VAL A 165 22.72 -12.97 7.84
CA VAL A 165 21.26 -12.85 7.86
C VAL A 165 20.84 -12.24 6.53
N VAL A 166 19.98 -12.92 5.78
CA VAL A 166 19.51 -12.43 4.47
C VAL A 166 18.00 -12.51 4.42
N ALA A 167 17.36 -11.38 4.19
CA ALA A 167 15.95 -11.28 3.84
C ALA A 167 15.83 -10.89 2.37
N SER A 168 14.94 -11.54 1.61
CA SER A 168 14.76 -11.26 0.20
C SER A 168 13.30 -11.25 -0.20
N ALA A 169 12.96 -10.46 -1.22
CA ALA A 169 11.60 -10.39 -1.78
C ALA A 169 11.67 -10.11 -3.28
N ALA A 170 10.58 -10.46 -3.97
CA ALA A 170 10.45 -10.22 -5.40
C ALA A 170 9.70 -8.91 -5.69
N ILE A 171 10.18 -8.19 -6.70
CA ILE A 171 9.56 -6.97 -7.20
C ILE A 171 9.47 -6.99 -8.72
N LEU A 172 8.30 -6.57 -9.26
CA LEU A 172 8.06 -6.44 -10.68
C LEU A 172 7.57 -5.02 -10.99
N ARG A 173 8.23 -4.36 -11.92
CA ARG A 173 7.71 -3.09 -12.42
C ARG A 173 6.63 -3.34 -13.47
N ALA A 174 5.39 -2.91 -13.15
CA ALA A 174 4.23 -2.93 -14.03
C ALA A 174 3.36 -1.71 -13.73
N GLY A 175 2.82 -1.06 -14.78
CA GLY A 175 1.89 0.05 -14.59
C GLY A 175 0.54 -0.41 -14.03
N PRO A 176 -0.27 0.52 -13.48
CA PRO A 176 -1.65 0.24 -13.14
C PRO A 176 -2.45 -0.03 -14.42
N ASP A 177 -3.61 -0.65 -14.26
CA ASP A 177 -4.61 -0.69 -15.33
C ASP A 177 -4.93 0.75 -15.78
N PRO A 178 -4.90 1.05 -17.09
CA PRO A 178 -5.23 2.37 -17.62
C PRO A 178 -6.55 2.93 -17.10
N ALA A 179 -7.54 2.08 -16.80
CA ALA A 179 -8.81 2.50 -16.21
C ALA A 179 -8.68 3.06 -14.79
N SER A 180 -7.68 2.59 -14.02
CA SER A 180 -7.44 3.01 -12.63
C SER A 180 -6.55 4.26 -12.52
N GLU A 181 -5.73 4.52 -13.52
CA GLU A 181 -4.70 5.56 -13.48
C GLU A 181 -5.25 6.98 -13.23
N PRO A 182 -6.35 7.44 -13.87
CA PRO A 182 -6.90 8.77 -13.61
C PRO A 182 -7.36 8.95 -12.16
N ALA A 183 -8.00 7.93 -11.59
CA ALA A 183 -8.46 7.96 -10.20
C ALA A 183 -7.29 8.02 -9.21
N ILE A 184 -6.23 7.23 -9.44
CA ILE A 184 -5.00 7.24 -8.63
C ILE A 184 -4.32 8.62 -8.68
N ARG A 185 -4.26 9.22 -9.89
CA ARG A 185 -3.61 10.53 -10.09
C ARG A 185 -4.37 11.65 -9.39
N ALA A 186 -5.70 11.63 -9.45
CA ALA A 186 -6.56 12.65 -8.85
C ALA A 186 -6.79 12.48 -7.34
N ALA A 187 -6.38 11.35 -6.76
CA ALA A 187 -6.64 11.02 -5.38
C ALA A 187 -5.85 11.91 -4.41
N SER A 188 -6.50 12.27 -3.29
CA SER A 188 -5.80 12.84 -2.13
C SER A 188 -4.74 11.85 -1.59
N PRO A 189 -3.71 12.31 -0.89
CA PRO A 189 -2.68 11.43 -0.34
C PRO A 189 -3.25 10.26 0.47
N THR A 190 -4.25 10.52 1.31
CA THR A 190 -4.91 9.51 2.16
C THR A 190 -5.63 8.44 1.34
N ARG A 191 -6.30 8.79 0.24
CA ARG A 191 -7.00 7.83 -0.62
C ARG A 191 -6.06 7.09 -1.57
N ARG A 192 -4.94 7.70 -1.91
CA ARG A 192 -4.01 7.18 -2.93
C ARG A 192 -3.47 5.81 -2.55
N ALA A 193 -3.05 5.61 -1.28
CA ALA A 193 -2.57 4.32 -0.80
C ALA A 193 -3.58 3.19 -1.03
N GLY A 194 -4.86 3.42 -0.72
CA GLY A 194 -5.93 2.45 -0.96
C GLY A 194 -6.15 2.13 -2.43
N LEU A 195 -6.15 3.14 -3.31
CA LEU A 195 -6.31 2.93 -4.75
C LEU A 195 -5.13 2.19 -5.37
N LEU A 196 -3.89 2.49 -4.94
CA LEU A 196 -2.69 1.77 -5.36
C LEU A 196 -2.73 0.31 -4.91
N ALA A 197 -3.16 0.04 -3.67
CA ALA A 197 -3.34 -1.31 -3.15
C ALA A 197 -4.41 -2.09 -3.95
N GLN A 198 -5.54 -1.46 -4.27
CA GLN A 198 -6.58 -2.06 -5.11
C GLN A 198 -6.11 -2.35 -6.53
N ALA A 199 -5.19 -1.54 -7.05
CA ALA A 199 -4.53 -1.76 -8.34
C ALA A 199 -3.40 -2.81 -8.28
N GLY A 200 -3.13 -3.42 -7.12
CA GLY A 200 -2.08 -4.41 -6.92
C GLY A 200 -0.67 -3.83 -6.81
N LEU A 201 -0.51 -2.52 -6.80
CA LEU A 201 0.77 -1.82 -6.76
C LEU A 201 1.27 -1.73 -5.30
N TRP A 202 1.78 -2.87 -4.80
CA TRP A 202 2.16 -3.03 -3.39
C TRP A 202 3.14 -1.96 -2.91
N TYR A 203 4.29 -1.83 -3.60
CA TYR A 203 5.35 -0.93 -3.14
C TYR A 203 4.95 0.53 -3.19
N ASP A 204 4.16 0.92 -4.20
CA ASP A 204 3.64 2.27 -4.31
C ASP A 204 2.57 2.56 -3.24
N ALA A 205 1.74 1.55 -2.89
CA ALA A 205 0.75 1.67 -1.83
C ALA A 205 1.40 1.86 -0.45
N VAL A 206 2.43 1.06 -0.15
CA VAL A 206 3.21 1.18 1.09
C VAL A 206 3.90 2.54 1.16
N ALA A 207 4.53 2.99 0.07
CA ALA A 207 5.18 4.30 0.02
C ALA A 207 4.16 5.44 0.23
N ALA A 208 3.01 5.38 -0.43
CA ALA A 208 1.96 6.40 -0.27
C ALA A 208 1.38 6.42 1.16
N ALA A 209 1.25 5.26 1.80
CA ALA A 209 0.82 5.17 3.20
C ALA A 209 1.89 5.74 4.15
N ALA A 210 3.17 5.42 3.91
CA ALA A 210 4.29 5.89 4.70
C ALA A 210 4.52 7.41 4.61
N ASP A 211 4.35 7.98 3.42
CA ASP A 211 4.52 9.42 3.16
C ASP A 211 3.29 10.25 3.61
N SER A 212 2.18 9.59 3.95
CA SER A 212 1.00 10.29 4.44
C SER A 212 1.29 11.01 5.75
N GLN A 213 1.01 12.31 5.78
CA GLN A 213 1.08 13.12 7.01
C GLN A 213 -0.17 12.99 7.89
N ALA A 214 -1.12 12.16 7.48
CA ALA A 214 -2.35 11.95 8.22
C ALA A 214 -2.07 11.21 9.54
N LEU A 215 -2.88 11.52 10.56
CA LEU A 215 -2.88 10.80 11.84
C LEU A 215 -3.08 9.29 11.64
N ASP A 216 -3.66 8.89 10.51
CA ASP A 216 -4.01 7.52 10.17
C ASP A 216 -2.93 6.77 9.35
N ARG A 217 -1.73 7.36 9.15
CA ARG A 217 -0.67 6.69 8.36
C ARG A 217 -0.31 5.30 8.90
N HIS A 218 -0.23 5.18 10.23
CA HIS A 218 0.05 3.90 10.87
C HIS A 218 -1.08 2.89 10.60
N ALA A 219 -2.33 3.31 10.73
CA ALA A 219 -3.48 2.44 10.45
C ALA A 219 -3.51 1.96 8.99
N ALA A 220 -3.14 2.80 8.04
CA ALA A 220 -3.06 2.41 6.62
C ALA A 220 -1.94 1.42 6.34
N LEU A 221 -0.75 1.64 6.94
CA LEU A 221 0.38 0.70 6.84
C LEU A 221 0.05 -0.63 7.53
N ASP A 222 -0.52 -0.59 8.74
CA ASP A 222 -0.92 -1.76 9.51
C ASP A 222 -1.92 -2.62 8.70
N ALA A 223 -2.93 -1.97 8.12
CA ALA A 223 -3.93 -2.64 7.31
C ALA A 223 -3.32 -3.34 6.08
N LEU A 224 -2.34 -2.73 5.43
CA LEU A 224 -1.61 -3.34 4.31
C LEU A 224 -0.74 -4.51 4.79
N MET A 225 0.03 -4.33 5.85
CA MET A 225 0.95 -5.35 6.37
C MET A 225 0.24 -6.61 6.84
N VAL A 226 -0.92 -6.46 7.52
CA VAL A 226 -1.74 -7.60 7.96
C VAL A 226 -2.16 -8.47 6.77
N GLN A 227 -2.49 -7.87 5.62
CA GLN A 227 -2.97 -8.59 4.44
C GLN A 227 -1.90 -9.45 3.75
N VAL A 228 -0.63 -9.14 3.96
CA VAL A 228 0.48 -9.94 3.44
C VAL A 228 1.16 -10.78 4.53
N GLY A 229 0.50 -10.95 5.68
CA GLY A 229 0.99 -11.79 6.78
C GLY A 229 2.11 -11.15 7.60
N LEU A 230 2.20 -9.81 7.66
CA LEU A 230 3.09 -9.03 8.53
C LEU A 230 2.38 -8.53 9.80
N ALA A 231 1.38 -9.28 10.28
CA ALA A 231 0.54 -8.87 11.40
C ALA A 231 1.32 -8.67 12.72
N GLU A 232 2.38 -9.46 12.95
CA GLU A 232 3.24 -9.30 14.14
C GLU A 232 4.01 -7.97 14.07
N LEU A 233 4.58 -7.65 12.89
CA LEU A 233 5.26 -6.39 12.68
C LEU A 233 4.30 -5.20 12.83
N ALA A 234 3.09 -5.29 12.27
CA ALA A 234 2.07 -4.26 12.38
C ALA A 234 1.68 -3.96 13.84
N ARG A 235 1.66 -4.99 14.71
CA ARG A 235 1.35 -4.85 16.14
C ARG A 235 2.53 -4.43 17.00
N SER A 236 3.74 -4.46 16.46
CA SER A 236 4.95 -4.15 17.22
C SER A 236 5.10 -2.65 17.49
N ASP A 237 5.69 -2.29 18.63
CA ASP A 237 6.03 -0.90 18.94
C ASP A 237 7.04 -0.28 17.96
N GLN A 238 7.69 -1.09 17.14
CA GLN A 238 8.61 -0.65 16.08
C GLN A 238 7.93 0.25 15.04
N MET A 239 6.65 0.02 14.78
CA MET A 239 5.83 0.86 13.90
C MET A 239 5.54 2.24 14.48
N ARG A 240 5.55 2.36 15.80
CA ARG A 240 5.16 3.58 16.53
C ARG A 240 6.36 4.45 16.90
N ALA A 241 7.55 3.91 16.82
CA ALA A 241 8.78 4.52 17.35
C ALA A 241 9.48 5.46 16.37
N GLY A 242 8.79 6.40 15.76
CA GLY A 242 9.43 7.53 15.08
C GLY A 242 9.26 7.60 13.56
N PRO A 243 9.84 8.62 12.91
CA PRO A 243 9.76 8.78 11.46
C PRO A 243 10.49 7.64 10.76
N LEU A 244 9.93 7.18 9.66
CA LEU A 244 10.60 6.25 8.73
C LEU A 244 11.92 6.89 8.26
N ARG A 245 13.05 6.26 8.54
CA ARG A 245 14.40 6.77 8.29
C ARG A 245 14.98 6.22 7.01
#